data_9cc76770b2e8dc4d0f8ea274c7f81c59
#
_entry.id   9cc76770b2e8dc4d0f8ea274c7f81c59
#
_cell.length_a   1.000
_cell.length_b   1.000
_cell.length_c   1.000
_cell.angle_alpha   90.00
_cell.angle_beta   90.00
_cell.angle_gamma   90.00
#
_symmetry.space_group_name_H-M   'P 1'
#
loop_
_entity.id
_entity.type
_entity.pdbx_description
1 polymer ?
#
loop_
_entity_poly.entity_id
_entity_poly.type
_entity_poly.pdbx_seq_one_letter_code
_entity_poly.pdbx_strand_id
1 'polypeptide(L)' 'MIKTTVKVDGMMCGMCESHVNDAVRKVFQVDKVTSSHSKGETVIISEKPVDEAKLKTAISATGYEVKGISSQPYEK' A
#
# COMPACT_ATOMS: atom_id res chain seq x y z
N MET A 1 -12.78 1.28 -10.68
CA MET A 1 -11.81 0.89 -9.66
C MET A 1 -10.83 2.03 -9.39
N ILE A 2 -10.14 1.97 -8.29
CA ILE A 2 -9.20 3.01 -7.88
C ILE A 2 -7.84 2.39 -7.65
N LYS A 3 -6.81 3.03 -8.18
CA LYS A 3 -5.43 2.66 -7.95
C LYS A 3 -4.83 3.65 -6.96
N THR A 4 -4.43 3.15 -5.81
CA THR A 4 -3.77 3.95 -4.78
C THR A 4 -2.30 3.59 -4.74
N THR A 5 -1.43 4.57 -4.93
CA THR A 5 0.01 4.38 -4.88
C THR A 5 0.54 5.01 -3.60
N VAL A 6 1.23 4.21 -2.80
CA VAL A 6 1.79 4.64 -1.52
C VAL A 6 3.30 4.59 -1.61
N LYS A 7 3.96 5.71 -1.36
CA LYS A 7 5.42 5.75 -1.25
C LYS A 7 5.80 5.31 0.16
N VAL A 8 6.56 4.24 0.25
CA VAL A 8 6.96 3.62 1.52
C VAL A 8 8.47 3.61 1.62
N ASP A 9 8.99 4.12 2.73
CA ASP A 9 10.42 4.09 3.02
C ASP A 9 10.72 2.95 3.98
N GLY A 10 11.85 2.28 3.77
CA GLY A 10 12.30 1.18 4.63
C GLY A 10 12.09 -0.21 4.07
N MET A 11 11.38 -0.37 2.96
CA MET A 11 11.29 -1.67 2.29
C MET A 11 12.61 -1.98 1.60
N MET A 12 13.26 -3.06 2.03
CA MET A 12 14.60 -3.39 1.54
C MET A 12 14.68 -4.77 0.88
N CYS A 13 13.61 -5.57 0.93
CA CYS A 13 13.61 -6.93 0.37
C CYS A 13 12.20 -7.44 0.13
N GLY A 14 12.08 -8.60 -0.50
CA GLY A 14 10.79 -9.20 -0.80
C GLY A 14 9.95 -9.53 0.41
N MET A 15 10.57 -9.87 1.54
CA MET A 15 9.82 -10.11 2.79
C MET A 15 9.14 -8.84 3.28
N CYS A 16 9.79 -7.70 3.11
CA CYS A 16 9.21 -6.41 3.45
C CYS A 16 7.96 -6.14 2.61
N GLU A 17 8.01 -6.48 1.33
CA GLU A 17 6.86 -6.36 0.43
C GLU A 17 5.68 -7.17 0.95
N SER A 18 5.92 -8.41 1.36
CA SER A 18 4.87 -9.28 1.89
C SER A 18 4.26 -8.72 3.17
N HIS A 19 5.08 -8.19 4.07
CA HIS A 19 4.61 -7.59 5.32
C HIS A 19 3.67 -6.41 5.05
N VAL A 20 4.04 -5.54 4.12
CA VAL A 20 3.20 -4.39 3.75
C VAL A 20 1.90 -4.86 3.12
N ASN A 21 1.97 -5.84 2.20
CA ASN A 21 0.80 -6.39 1.56
C ASN A 21 -0.19 -6.98 2.59
N ASP A 22 0.32 -7.75 3.53
CA ASP A 22 -0.50 -8.35 4.58
C ASP A 22 -1.13 -7.30 5.48
N ALA A 23 -0.38 -6.26 5.85
CA ALA A 23 -0.89 -5.18 6.68
C ALA A 23 -2.06 -4.47 6.00
N VAL A 24 -1.95 -4.21 4.70
CA VAL A 24 -3.03 -3.59 3.93
C VAL A 24 -4.26 -4.50 3.88
N ARG A 25 -4.07 -5.79 3.61
CA ARG A 25 -5.17 -6.75 3.52
C ARG A 25 -5.91 -6.94 4.84
N LYS A 26 -5.24 -6.78 5.96
CA LYS A 26 -5.88 -6.90 7.28
C LYS A 26 -6.84 -5.74 7.57
N VAL A 27 -6.54 -4.56 7.05
CA VAL A 27 -7.31 -3.35 7.32
C VAL A 27 -8.35 -3.10 6.26
N PHE A 28 -8.06 -3.45 5.02
CA PHE A 28 -8.93 -3.17 3.88
C PHE A 28 -9.25 -4.43 3.08
N GLN A 29 -10.46 -4.46 2.54
CA GLN A 29 -10.80 -5.45 1.53
C GLN A 29 -10.45 -4.83 0.18
N VAL A 30 -9.40 -5.33 -0.43
CA VAL A 30 -8.91 -4.80 -1.70
C VAL A 30 -8.80 -5.93 -2.72
N ASP A 31 -8.91 -5.58 -4.00
CA ASP A 31 -8.83 -6.57 -5.08
C ASP A 31 -7.41 -7.01 -5.33
N LYS A 32 -6.47 -6.09 -5.19
CA LYS A 32 -5.07 -6.39 -5.40
C LYS A 32 -4.19 -5.43 -4.61
N VAL A 33 -3.12 -5.96 -4.06
CA VAL A 33 -2.08 -5.15 -3.44
C VAL A 33 -0.72 -5.68 -3.89
N THR A 34 0.14 -4.78 -4.36
CA THR A 34 1.47 -5.12 -4.85
C THR A 34 2.47 -4.11 -4.29
N SER A 35 3.54 -4.61 -3.70
CA SER A 35 4.61 -3.76 -3.19
C SER A 35 5.89 -3.99 -3.98
N SER A 36 6.69 -2.94 -4.15
CA SER A 36 7.98 -3.02 -4.82
C SER A 36 9.06 -2.35 -3.97
N HIS A 37 10.00 -3.13 -3.47
CA HIS A 37 11.09 -2.59 -2.66
C HIS A 37 12.08 -1.78 -3.51
N SER A 38 12.26 -2.14 -4.78
CA SER A 38 13.16 -1.39 -5.66
C SER A 38 12.63 -0.02 -6.01
N LYS A 39 11.31 0.15 -6.06
CA LYS A 39 10.66 1.45 -6.31
C LYS A 39 10.27 2.16 -5.01
N GLY A 40 10.25 1.44 -3.90
CA GLY A 40 9.84 1.99 -2.62
C GLY A 40 8.36 2.36 -2.59
N GLU A 41 7.51 1.56 -3.24
CA GLU A 41 6.08 1.89 -3.31
C GLU A 41 5.19 0.66 -3.22
N THR A 42 3.95 0.89 -2.80
CA THR A 42 2.89 -0.11 -2.74
C THR A 42 1.72 0.38 -3.59
N VAL A 43 1.22 -0.48 -4.46
CA VAL A 43 0.08 -0.17 -5.32
C VAL A 43 -1.11 -1.00 -4.86
N ILE A 44 -2.24 -0.35 -4.63
CA ILE A 44 -3.47 -0.98 -4.15
C ILE A 44 -4.57 -0.73 -5.16
N ILE A 45 -5.21 -1.82 -5.61
CA ILE A 45 -6.36 -1.74 -6.53
C ILE A 45 -7.60 -2.14 -5.73
N SER A 46 -8.58 -1.25 -5.68
CA SER A 46 -9.83 -1.48 -4.94
C SER A 46 -11.01 -0.82 -5.63
N GLU A 47 -12.21 -1.29 -5.34
CA GLU A 47 -13.44 -0.70 -5.88
C GLU A 47 -13.70 0.68 -5.27
N LYS A 48 -13.38 0.85 -4.01
CA LYS A 48 -13.63 2.08 -3.27
C LYS A 48 -12.32 2.72 -2.84
N PRO A 49 -12.29 4.05 -2.67
CA PRO A 49 -11.09 4.71 -2.14
C PRO A 49 -10.74 4.16 -0.76
N VAL A 50 -9.46 3.96 -0.51
CA VAL A 50 -8.99 3.57 0.82
C VAL A 50 -8.80 4.82 1.67
N ASP A 51 -9.03 4.67 2.98
CA ASP A 51 -8.80 5.75 3.94
C ASP A 51 -7.29 5.93 4.11
N GLU A 52 -6.78 7.10 3.70
CA GLU A 52 -5.35 7.38 3.74
C GLU A 52 -4.80 7.34 5.17
N ALA A 53 -5.55 7.83 6.14
CA ALA A 53 -5.12 7.81 7.54
C ALA A 53 -4.99 6.39 8.07
N LYS A 54 -5.95 5.52 7.77
CA LYS A 54 -5.89 4.11 8.16
C LYS A 54 -4.78 3.38 7.44
N LEU A 55 -4.59 3.67 6.16
CA LEU A 55 -3.53 3.07 5.35
C LEU A 55 -2.17 3.44 5.91
N LYS A 56 -1.96 4.70 6.22
CA LYS A 56 -0.72 5.18 6.81
C LYS A 56 -0.44 4.51 8.15
N THR A 57 -1.46 4.39 8.99
CA THR A 57 -1.34 3.71 10.29
C THR A 57 -1.01 2.23 10.12
N ALA A 58 -1.67 1.55 9.19
CA ALA A 58 -1.44 0.13 8.93
C ALA A 58 0.01 -0.13 8.49
N ILE A 59 0.51 0.68 7.57
CA ILE A 59 1.88 0.53 7.07
C ILE A 59 2.90 0.93 8.14
N SER A 60 2.64 2.00 8.88
CA SER A 60 3.54 2.44 9.97
C SER A 60 3.65 1.38 11.06
N ALA A 61 2.59 0.62 11.31
CA ALA A 61 2.60 -0.45 12.31
C ALA A 61 3.57 -1.58 11.94
N THR A 62 3.94 -1.72 10.67
CA THR A 62 4.92 -2.71 10.24
C THR A 62 6.36 -2.24 10.42
N GLY A 63 6.57 -0.99 10.84
CA GLY A 63 7.89 -0.40 11.03
C GLY A 63 8.38 0.42 9.85
N TYR A 64 7.56 0.60 8.81
CA TYR A 64 7.93 1.38 7.63
C TYR A 64 7.27 2.75 7.68
N GLU A 65 7.86 3.70 6.97
CA GLU A 65 7.36 5.07 6.93
C GLU A 65 6.68 5.35 5.60
N VAL A 66 5.48 5.94 5.67
CA VAL A 66 4.75 6.37 4.49
C VAL A 66 5.20 7.79 4.12
N LYS A 67 5.74 7.94 2.92
CA LYS A 67 6.23 9.23 2.43
C LYS A 67 5.20 10.00 1.64
N GLY A 68 4.25 9.31 1.03
CA GLY A 68 3.20 9.95 0.26
C GLY A 68 2.18 8.95 -0.21
N ILE A 69 0.97 9.42 -0.46
CA ILE A 69 -0.14 8.62 -0.94
C ILE A 69 -0.80 9.37 -2.09
N SER A 70 -1.06 8.68 -3.20
CA SER A 70 -1.83 9.23 -4.30
C SER A 70 -2.84 8.21 -4.80
N SER A 71 -3.98 8.69 -5.24
CA SER A 71 -5.06 7.85 -5.77
C SER A 71 -5.46 8.35 -7.15
N GLN A 72 -5.81 7.43 -8.02
CA GLN A 72 -6.27 7.77 -9.36
C GLN A 72 -7.25 6.72 -9.87
N PRO A 73 -8.11 7.06 -10.84
CA PRO A 73 -8.99 6.08 -11.46
C PRO A 73 -8.15 4.98 -12.12
N TYR A 74 -8.65 3.75 -12.01
CA TYR A 74 -7.98 2.59 -12.60
C TYR A 74 -8.97 1.81 -13.45
N GLU A 75 -8.61 1.56 -14.69
CA GLU A 75 -9.37 0.72 -15.60
C GLU A 75 -8.54 -0.49 -15.98
N LYS A 76 -9.19 -1.64 -16.00
CA LYS A 76 -8.52 -2.86 -16.43
C LYS A 76 -8.20 -2.81 -17.92
#